data_c8e6c84ab41d196de3e3fa63ff1d7069
#
_entry.id   c8e6c84ab41d196de3e3fa63ff1d7069
#
_cell.length_a   1.000
_cell.length_b   1.000
_cell.length_c   1.000
_cell.angle_alpha   90.00
_cell.angle_beta   90.00
_cell.angle_gamma   90.00
#
_symmetry.space_group_name_H-M   'P 1'
#
loop_
_entity.id
_entity.type
_entity.pdbx_description
1 polymer ?
#
loop_
_entity_poly.entity_id
_entity_poly.type
_entity_poly.pdbx_seq_one_letter_code
_entity_poly.pdbx_strand_id
1 'polypeptide(L)'
;MFRRRIVLLVTAAALLVAVPAAAAATAAGGTGQTTVFQLWFVRSSQLWMSKRTVPATITPVRASLDTLLLGPTAAERAAGVKSTIPAGTRVRSLSVSGGVATVDLTATFGAASRFKLGQLAQTLGQFSTVQTVRLLEAGKLLARFGVGDYADLLPYISVGTPGIGSTQLGAVAVTGNAEVYAGILQVSVLSQTGAVLAKTRVSASCAAPCRGWYSAFVRFNVGQQ
;
A
#
# COMPACT_ATOMS: atom_id res chain seq x y z
N MET A 1 -39.03 -9.51 -46.53
CA MET A 1 -38.33 -9.65 -45.24
C MET A 1 -37.60 -10.99 -45.21
N PHE A 2 -36.34 -11.01 -45.63
CA PHE A 2 -35.51 -12.22 -45.66
C PHE A 2 -34.42 -12.11 -44.57
N ARG A 3 -34.54 -12.92 -43.50
CA ARG A 3 -33.47 -13.07 -42.51
C ARG A 3 -32.47 -14.12 -43.04
N ARG A 4 -31.29 -13.66 -43.44
CA ARG A 4 -30.13 -14.53 -43.73
C ARG A 4 -29.48 -14.96 -42.41
N ARG A 5 -29.58 -16.26 -42.12
CA ARG A 5 -28.77 -16.92 -41.08
C ARG A 5 -27.41 -17.25 -41.67
N ILE A 6 -26.36 -16.70 -41.13
CA ILE A 6 -24.99 -17.09 -41.45
C ILE A 6 -24.62 -18.21 -40.47
N VAL A 7 -24.40 -19.41 -41.03
CA VAL A 7 -23.87 -20.57 -40.31
C VAL A 7 -22.37 -20.55 -40.49
N LEU A 8 -21.59 -20.32 -39.43
CA LEU A 8 -20.13 -20.42 -39.43
C LEU A 8 -19.78 -21.87 -39.05
N LEU A 9 -19.25 -22.62 -40.00
CA LEU A 9 -18.64 -23.94 -39.73
C LEU A 9 -17.21 -23.68 -39.21
N VAL A 10 -16.93 -24.01 -37.92
CA VAL A 10 -15.59 -24.05 -37.37
C VAL A 10 -15.09 -25.49 -37.42
N THR A 11 -14.16 -25.76 -38.34
CA THR A 11 -13.43 -27.03 -38.37
C THR A 11 -12.30 -26.98 -37.36
N ALA A 12 -12.40 -27.75 -36.27
CA ALA A 12 -11.34 -27.92 -35.30
C ALA A 12 -10.28 -28.91 -35.83
N ALA A 13 -9.11 -28.41 -36.20
CA ALA A 13 -7.94 -29.24 -36.44
C ALA A 13 -7.24 -29.47 -35.08
N ALA A 14 -7.32 -30.71 -34.60
CA ALA A 14 -6.59 -31.12 -33.39
C ALA A 14 -5.08 -31.30 -33.73
N LEU A 15 -4.24 -30.35 -33.35
CA LEU A 15 -2.78 -30.55 -33.30
C LEU A 15 -2.45 -31.22 -31.96
N LEU A 16 -2.04 -32.48 -32.00
CA LEU A 16 -1.38 -33.14 -30.87
C LEU A 16 0.02 -32.58 -30.73
N VAL A 17 0.20 -31.62 -29.78
CA VAL A 17 1.53 -31.20 -29.32
C VAL A 17 1.92 -32.10 -28.15
N ALA A 18 2.92 -32.95 -28.37
CA ALA A 18 3.54 -33.72 -27.29
C ALA A 18 4.27 -32.73 -26.35
N VAL A 19 3.71 -32.53 -25.14
CA VAL A 19 4.35 -31.76 -24.08
C VAL A 19 5.37 -32.66 -23.40
N PRO A 20 6.67 -32.30 -23.37
CA PRO A 20 7.64 -33.03 -22.55
C PRO A 20 7.24 -32.86 -21.08
N ALA A 21 7.18 -33.96 -20.33
CA ALA A 21 6.99 -33.95 -18.90
C ALA A 21 8.14 -33.22 -18.23
N ALA A 22 7.98 -31.92 -18.00
CA ALA A 22 8.84 -31.17 -17.11
C ALA A 22 8.64 -31.73 -15.70
N ALA A 23 9.67 -32.30 -15.15
CA ALA A 23 9.70 -32.71 -13.75
C ALA A 23 9.27 -31.52 -12.89
N ALA A 24 8.10 -31.63 -12.25
CA ALA A 24 7.66 -30.70 -11.25
C ALA A 24 8.66 -30.79 -10.08
N ALA A 25 9.61 -29.89 -10.05
CA ALA A 25 10.33 -29.62 -8.83
C ALA A 25 9.29 -29.18 -7.80
N THR A 26 8.93 -30.07 -6.90
CA THR A 26 8.19 -29.74 -5.68
C THR A 26 9.02 -28.72 -4.93
N ALA A 27 8.75 -27.45 -5.17
CA ALA A 27 9.17 -26.38 -4.28
C ALA A 27 8.56 -26.75 -2.92
N ALA A 28 9.39 -27.20 -2.00
CA ALA A 28 9.04 -27.35 -0.61
C ALA A 28 8.49 -25.98 -0.16
N GLY A 29 7.17 -25.88 -0.05
CA GLY A 29 6.48 -24.72 0.49
C GLY A 29 6.84 -24.61 1.95
N GLY A 30 8.00 -24.04 2.24
CA GLY A 30 8.26 -23.51 3.55
C GLY A 30 7.18 -22.46 3.80
N THR A 31 6.41 -22.59 4.90
CA THR A 31 5.53 -21.56 5.42
C THR A 31 6.41 -20.39 5.85
N GLY A 32 6.92 -19.66 4.85
CA GLY A 32 7.76 -18.51 5.07
C GLY A 32 6.96 -17.47 5.85
N GLN A 33 7.41 -17.15 7.04
CA GLN A 33 6.83 -16.04 7.80
C GLN A 33 6.84 -14.79 6.92
N THR A 34 5.77 -14.00 6.99
CA THR A 34 5.64 -12.74 6.27
C THR A 34 5.51 -11.57 7.23
N THR A 35 5.91 -10.41 6.78
CA THR A 35 5.76 -9.13 7.47
C THR A 35 4.95 -8.19 6.59
N VAL A 36 4.10 -7.38 7.21
CA VAL A 36 3.33 -6.34 6.52
C VAL A 36 3.93 -4.98 6.82
N PHE A 37 4.37 -4.27 5.78
CA PHE A 37 4.82 -2.89 5.89
C PHE A 37 3.72 -1.92 5.50
N GLN A 38 3.63 -0.81 6.24
CA GLN A 38 2.87 0.38 5.88
C GLN A 38 3.79 1.32 5.10
N LEU A 39 3.48 1.53 3.83
CA LEU A 39 4.23 2.43 2.95
C LEU A 39 3.39 3.66 2.67
N TRP A 40 4.02 4.81 2.65
CA TRP A 40 3.33 6.07 2.46
C TRP A 40 3.70 6.70 1.13
N PHE A 41 2.71 6.90 0.29
CA PHE A 41 2.77 7.55 -1.01
C PHE A 41 2.00 8.87 -0.98
N VAL A 42 1.72 9.46 -2.13
CA VAL A 42 0.95 10.71 -2.24
C VAL A 42 -0.26 10.49 -3.14
N ARG A 43 -1.43 10.96 -2.69
CA ARG A 43 -2.66 11.01 -3.47
C ARG A 43 -3.44 12.27 -3.10
N SER A 44 -3.91 13.04 -4.09
CA SER A 44 -4.73 14.24 -3.86
C SER A 44 -4.12 15.20 -2.83
N SER A 45 -2.80 15.47 -2.94
CA SER A 45 -2.04 16.36 -2.04
C SER A 45 -2.06 15.96 -0.56
N GLN A 46 -2.23 14.67 -0.27
CA GLN A 46 -2.10 14.07 1.06
C GLN A 46 -1.27 12.81 0.99
N LEU A 47 -0.75 12.37 2.13
CA LEU A 47 -0.12 11.07 2.24
C LEU A 47 -1.18 9.97 2.19
N TRP A 48 -0.86 8.91 1.45
CA TRP A 48 -1.73 7.77 1.24
C TRP A 48 -1.03 6.50 1.71
N MET A 49 -1.65 5.75 2.63
CA MET A 49 -1.12 4.51 3.15
C MET A 49 -1.40 3.34 2.19
N SER A 50 -0.35 2.57 1.91
CA SER A 50 -0.43 1.29 1.18
C SER A 50 0.23 0.21 2.00
N LYS A 51 -0.35 -0.97 2.07
CA LYS A 51 0.26 -2.13 2.75
C LYS A 51 0.97 -3.03 1.75
N ARG A 52 2.12 -3.58 2.16
CA ARG A 52 2.86 -4.61 1.41
C ARG A 52 3.20 -5.77 2.32
N THR A 53 2.78 -6.96 1.90
CA THR A 53 3.23 -8.20 2.52
C THR A 53 4.52 -8.65 1.83
N VAL A 54 5.55 -8.85 2.61
CA VAL A 54 6.89 -9.29 2.14
C VAL A 54 7.36 -10.47 2.99
N PRO A 55 8.31 -11.28 2.52
CA PRO A 55 8.95 -12.27 3.38
C PRO A 55 9.52 -11.65 4.64
N ALA A 56 9.41 -12.34 5.77
CA ALA A 56 9.97 -11.86 7.04
C ALA A 56 11.49 -11.64 6.91
N THR A 57 11.99 -10.61 7.57
CA THR A 57 13.40 -10.21 7.49
C THR A 57 13.92 -9.75 8.84
N ILE A 58 15.20 -9.96 9.09
CA ILE A 58 15.91 -9.46 10.28
C ILE A 58 16.26 -7.97 10.17
N THR A 59 16.06 -7.36 8.99
CA THR A 59 16.32 -5.93 8.75
C THR A 59 15.05 -5.20 8.30
N PRO A 60 13.98 -5.17 9.12
CA PRO A 60 12.67 -4.69 8.67
C PRO A 60 12.67 -3.20 8.30
N VAL A 61 13.43 -2.36 8.99
CA VAL A 61 13.54 -0.93 8.67
C VAL A 61 14.12 -0.74 7.27
N ARG A 62 15.18 -1.48 6.93
CA ARG A 62 15.81 -1.44 5.60
C ARG A 62 14.84 -1.94 4.53
N ALA A 63 14.22 -3.10 4.76
CA ALA A 63 13.31 -3.71 3.81
C ALA A 63 12.07 -2.82 3.54
N SER A 64 11.56 -2.11 4.54
CA SER A 64 10.45 -1.17 4.35
C SER A 64 10.83 0.00 3.44
N LEU A 65 12.03 0.55 3.60
CA LEU A 65 12.54 1.61 2.72
C LEU A 65 12.78 1.09 1.30
N ASP A 66 13.44 -0.05 1.15
CA ASP A 66 13.68 -0.63 -0.17
C ASP A 66 12.34 -0.88 -0.89
N THR A 67 11.31 -1.36 -0.15
CA THR A 67 9.95 -1.55 -0.70
C THR A 67 9.27 -0.21 -1.05
N LEU A 68 9.41 0.82 -0.23
CA LEU A 68 8.90 2.17 -0.53
C LEU A 68 9.51 2.72 -1.83
N LEU A 69 10.82 2.54 -2.01
CA LEU A 69 11.57 3.03 -3.17
C LEU A 69 11.20 2.32 -4.49
N LEU A 70 10.58 1.13 -4.44
CA LEU A 70 9.96 0.50 -5.61
C LEU A 70 8.76 1.30 -6.14
N GLY A 71 8.16 2.15 -5.29
CA GLY A 71 7.02 2.98 -5.65
C GLY A 71 5.66 2.26 -5.61
N PRO A 72 4.60 2.96 -6.03
CA PRO A 72 3.24 2.42 -6.08
C PRO A 72 3.08 1.34 -7.16
N THR A 73 2.17 0.40 -6.94
CA THR A 73 1.78 -0.62 -7.94
C THR A 73 1.10 0.00 -9.16
N ALA A 74 0.90 -0.78 -10.22
CA ALA A 74 0.17 -0.32 -11.41
C ALA A 74 -1.26 0.11 -11.07
N ALA A 75 -1.97 -0.68 -10.25
CA ALA A 75 -3.34 -0.36 -9.81
C ALA A 75 -3.39 0.92 -8.97
N GLU A 76 -2.43 1.12 -8.06
CA GLU A 76 -2.33 2.35 -7.27
C GLU A 76 -2.04 3.57 -8.14
N ARG A 77 -1.14 3.45 -9.12
CA ARG A 77 -0.88 4.53 -10.09
C ARG A 77 -2.12 4.88 -10.89
N ALA A 78 -2.86 3.87 -11.37
CA ALA A 78 -4.13 4.08 -12.08
C ALA A 78 -5.17 4.80 -11.21
N ALA A 79 -5.14 4.58 -9.88
CA ALA A 79 -5.98 5.28 -8.90
C ALA A 79 -5.42 6.65 -8.46
N GLY A 80 -4.36 7.16 -9.11
CA GLY A 80 -3.78 8.47 -8.83
C GLY A 80 -2.78 8.50 -7.67
N VAL A 81 -2.36 7.34 -7.14
CA VAL A 81 -1.29 7.27 -6.14
C VAL A 81 0.07 7.42 -6.81
N LYS A 82 0.92 8.27 -6.27
CA LYS A 82 2.26 8.54 -6.81
C LYS A 82 3.31 8.63 -5.71
N SER A 83 4.55 8.31 -6.02
CA SER A 83 5.69 8.66 -5.19
C SER A 83 6.24 10.02 -5.62
N THR A 84 6.63 10.84 -4.65
CA THR A 84 7.42 12.05 -4.91
C THR A 84 8.93 11.79 -4.84
N ILE A 85 9.31 10.62 -4.33
CA ILE A 85 10.70 10.16 -4.37
C ILE A 85 11.00 9.68 -5.79
N PRO A 86 12.06 10.19 -6.43
CA PRO A 86 12.39 9.83 -7.81
C PRO A 86 12.66 8.33 -7.98
N ALA A 87 12.22 7.78 -9.10
CA ALA A 87 12.55 6.40 -9.46
C ALA A 87 14.08 6.23 -9.58
N GLY A 88 14.58 5.06 -9.18
CA GLY A 88 16.01 4.78 -9.15
C GLY A 88 16.75 5.27 -7.91
N THR A 89 16.08 6.00 -7.00
CA THR A 89 16.62 6.25 -5.65
C THR A 89 16.84 4.92 -4.93
N ARG A 90 18.00 4.78 -4.26
CA ARG A 90 18.38 3.56 -3.52
C ARG A 90 18.97 3.92 -2.16
N VAL A 91 18.80 3.00 -1.19
CA VAL A 91 19.46 3.12 0.10
C VAL A 91 20.92 2.67 -0.02
N ARG A 92 21.86 3.58 0.21
CA ARG A 92 23.30 3.31 0.26
C ARG A 92 23.69 2.69 1.60
N SER A 93 23.23 3.30 2.68
CA SER A 93 23.41 2.76 4.03
C SER A 93 22.23 3.12 4.93
N LEU A 94 22.02 2.30 5.95
CA LEU A 94 21.04 2.55 7.00
C LEU A 94 21.54 2.00 8.32
N SER A 95 21.44 2.79 9.36
CA SER A 95 21.65 2.36 10.74
C SER A 95 20.58 2.95 11.65
N VAL A 96 20.21 2.22 12.70
CA VAL A 96 19.29 2.72 13.74
C VAL A 96 19.99 2.59 15.09
N SER A 97 20.11 3.71 15.77
CA SER A 97 20.75 3.75 17.10
C SER A 97 20.15 4.90 17.91
N GLY A 98 19.85 4.66 19.18
CA GLY A 98 19.34 5.69 20.10
C GLY A 98 18.07 6.41 19.60
N GLY A 99 17.16 5.69 18.93
CA GLY A 99 15.95 6.29 18.36
C GLY A 99 16.16 7.04 17.04
N VAL A 100 17.39 7.09 16.50
CA VAL A 100 17.74 7.80 15.27
C VAL A 100 18.01 6.81 14.15
N ALA A 101 17.22 6.88 13.08
CA ALA A 101 17.51 6.22 11.82
C ALA A 101 18.39 7.12 10.95
N THR A 102 19.64 6.75 10.74
CA THR A 102 20.53 7.42 9.78
C THR A 102 20.40 6.71 8.44
N VAL A 103 19.83 7.40 7.45
CA VAL A 103 19.54 6.89 6.12
C VAL A 103 20.37 7.67 5.11
N ASP A 104 21.22 6.99 4.35
CA ASP A 104 21.95 7.56 3.22
C ASP A 104 21.34 7.05 1.90
N LEU A 105 20.85 7.97 1.08
CA LEU A 105 20.27 7.70 -0.21
C LEU A 105 21.23 8.08 -1.35
N THR A 106 20.99 7.52 -2.54
CA THR A 106 21.72 7.93 -3.74
C THR A 106 21.38 9.37 -4.12
N ALA A 107 22.28 10.05 -4.85
CA ALA A 107 22.09 11.42 -5.35
C ALA A 107 20.83 11.61 -6.23
N THR A 108 20.24 10.51 -6.70
CA THR A 108 18.96 10.50 -7.42
C THR A 108 17.79 11.05 -6.57
N PHE A 109 17.91 11.02 -5.23
CA PHE A 109 16.87 11.55 -4.35
C PHE A 109 16.64 13.05 -4.59
N GLY A 110 17.71 13.84 -4.74
CA GLY A 110 17.68 15.28 -5.00
C GLY A 110 17.08 16.09 -3.85
N ALA A 111 16.71 17.33 -4.12
CA ALA A 111 16.23 18.25 -3.10
C ALA A 111 15.10 17.68 -2.24
N ALA A 112 15.17 17.91 -0.94
CA ALA A 112 14.13 17.53 0.00
C ALA A 112 12.87 18.37 -0.22
N SER A 113 11.71 17.71 -0.24
CA SER A 113 10.41 18.38 -0.21
C SER A 113 9.56 17.78 0.90
N ARG A 114 8.54 18.51 1.36
CA ARG A 114 7.68 18.05 2.46
C ARG A 114 7.11 16.66 2.20
N PHE A 115 6.65 16.39 0.98
CA PHE A 115 6.09 15.08 0.64
C PHE A 115 7.14 13.97 0.58
N LYS A 116 8.36 14.23 0.07
CA LYS A 116 9.44 13.25 0.12
C LYS A 116 9.78 12.88 1.57
N LEU A 117 9.96 13.89 2.42
CA LEU A 117 10.28 13.70 3.83
C LEU A 117 9.11 13.04 4.58
N GLY A 118 7.87 13.43 4.30
CA GLY A 118 6.68 12.81 4.88
C GLY A 118 6.52 11.33 4.51
N GLN A 119 6.80 10.95 3.25
CA GLN A 119 6.81 9.54 2.84
C GLN A 119 7.81 8.73 3.66
N LEU A 120 9.04 9.26 3.86
CA LEU A 120 10.06 8.61 4.68
C LEU A 120 9.67 8.58 6.16
N ALA A 121 9.22 9.70 6.72
CA ALA A 121 8.84 9.85 8.12
C ALA A 121 7.74 8.85 8.50
N GLN A 122 6.63 8.84 7.75
CA GLN A 122 5.49 7.98 8.05
C GLN A 122 5.80 6.49 7.78
N THR A 123 6.63 6.18 6.79
CA THR A 123 7.05 4.80 6.54
C THR A 123 7.98 4.29 7.64
N LEU A 124 8.90 5.12 8.13
CA LEU A 124 9.83 4.74 9.20
C LEU A 124 9.19 4.81 10.58
N GLY A 125 8.20 5.66 10.78
CA GLY A 125 7.47 5.82 12.04
C GLY A 125 6.65 4.60 12.47
N GLN A 126 6.47 3.60 11.60
CA GLN A 126 5.87 2.33 12.00
C GLN A 126 6.77 1.50 12.94
N PHE A 127 8.05 1.84 13.03
CA PHE A 127 9.00 1.14 13.90
C PHE A 127 9.23 1.93 15.19
N SER A 128 8.87 1.35 16.34
CA SER A 128 9.03 1.97 17.66
C SER A 128 10.49 2.34 18.00
N THR A 129 11.44 1.70 17.33
CA THR A 129 12.87 2.01 17.45
C THR A 129 13.30 3.26 16.70
N VAL A 130 12.42 3.91 15.91
CA VAL A 130 12.72 5.11 15.12
C VAL A 130 11.83 6.26 15.57
N GLN A 131 12.45 7.30 16.10
CA GLN A 131 11.79 8.55 16.50
C GLN A 131 12.21 9.72 15.61
N THR A 132 13.46 9.70 15.17
CA THR A 132 14.07 10.76 14.35
C THR A 132 14.76 10.13 13.15
N VAL A 133 14.72 10.82 12.03
CA VAL A 133 15.45 10.45 10.80
C VAL A 133 16.54 11.47 10.54
N ARG A 134 17.76 11.00 10.37
CA ARG A 134 18.89 11.76 9.84
C ARG A 134 19.10 11.31 8.40
N LEU A 135 18.68 12.15 7.46
CA LEU A 135 18.72 11.84 6.04
C LEU A 135 20.00 12.41 5.41
N LEU A 136 20.74 11.55 4.75
CA LEU A 136 21.88 11.91 3.94
C LEU A 136 21.59 11.62 2.46
N GLU A 137 22.20 12.37 1.58
CA GLU A 137 22.26 12.12 0.15
C GLU A 137 23.73 12.05 -0.28
N ALA A 138 24.13 10.89 -0.79
CA ALA A 138 25.51 10.62 -1.20
C ALA A 138 26.55 10.99 -0.09
N GLY A 139 26.20 10.68 1.17
CA GLY A 139 27.05 10.94 2.34
C GLY A 139 26.93 12.35 2.93
N LYS A 140 26.24 13.29 2.27
CA LYS A 140 26.05 14.66 2.78
C LYS A 140 24.71 14.78 3.51
N LEU A 141 24.70 15.46 4.66
CA LEU A 141 23.48 15.71 5.42
C LEU A 141 22.52 16.56 4.57
N LEU A 142 21.33 16.04 4.33
CA LEU A 142 20.25 16.69 3.58
C LEU A 142 19.16 17.24 4.51
N ALA A 143 18.74 16.45 5.51
CA ALA A 143 17.68 16.83 6.43
C ALA A 143 17.76 16.05 7.74
N ARG A 144 17.16 16.61 8.80
CA ARG A 144 16.85 15.91 10.05
C ARG A 144 15.41 16.23 10.43
N PHE A 145 14.63 15.22 10.79
CA PHE A 145 13.20 15.37 11.11
C PHE A 145 12.71 14.25 12.04
N GLY A 146 11.68 14.55 12.82
CA GLY A 146 10.93 13.57 13.59
C GLY A 146 9.94 12.80 12.72
N VAL A 147 9.61 11.58 13.11
CA VAL A 147 8.62 10.78 12.37
C VAL A 147 7.21 11.39 12.44
N GLY A 148 6.92 12.23 13.45
CA GLY A 148 5.67 12.95 13.61
C GLY A 148 5.56 14.30 12.90
N ASP A 149 6.66 14.85 12.36
CA ASP A 149 6.71 16.24 11.85
C ASP A 149 5.80 16.50 10.63
N TYR A 150 5.33 15.46 9.97
CA TYR A 150 4.49 15.52 8.76
C TYR A 150 3.10 14.94 8.98
N ALA A 151 2.60 14.93 10.22
CA ALA A 151 1.27 14.43 10.55
C ALA A 151 0.15 15.22 9.87
N ASP A 152 0.37 16.50 9.60
CA ASP A 152 -0.53 17.39 8.87
C ASP A 152 -0.74 17.01 7.38
N LEU A 153 0.16 16.20 6.82
CA LEU A 153 0.00 15.65 5.47
C LEU A 153 -0.89 14.40 5.43
N LEU A 154 -1.25 13.83 6.59
CA LEU A 154 -2.11 12.66 6.68
C LEU A 154 -3.57 13.04 6.45
N PRO A 155 -4.36 12.21 5.73
CA PRO A 155 -5.80 12.40 5.66
C PRO A 155 -6.44 12.11 7.04
N TYR A 156 -7.53 12.79 7.37
CA TYR A 156 -8.28 12.52 8.60
C TYR A 156 -8.76 11.07 8.69
N ILE A 157 -9.03 10.43 7.55
CA ILE A 157 -9.39 9.00 7.47
C ILE A 157 -8.50 8.36 6.43
N SER A 158 -7.79 7.30 6.84
CA SER A 158 -6.99 6.47 5.94
C SER A 158 -7.54 5.04 5.92
N VAL A 159 -7.58 4.43 4.74
CA VAL A 159 -7.95 3.02 4.55
C VAL A 159 -6.67 2.25 4.22
N GLY A 160 -6.34 1.29 5.07
CA GLY A 160 -5.16 0.42 4.86
C GLY A 160 -5.52 -0.95 4.28
N THR A 161 -6.76 -1.39 4.47
CA THR A 161 -7.34 -2.61 3.91
C THR A 161 -8.80 -2.34 3.56
N PRO A 162 -9.30 -2.77 2.39
CA PRO A 162 -8.58 -3.47 1.32
C PRO A 162 -7.59 -2.55 0.59
N GLY A 163 -6.54 -3.13 0.02
CA GLY A 163 -5.61 -2.40 -0.85
C GLY A 163 -6.26 -2.07 -2.20
N ILE A 164 -5.81 -0.99 -2.85
CA ILE A 164 -6.26 -0.61 -4.19
C ILE A 164 -5.96 -1.76 -5.17
N GLY A 165 -6.95 -2.11 -6.00
CA GLY A 165 -6.88 -3.18 -6.98
C GLY A 165 -7.15 -4.58 -6.44
N SER A 166 -7.47 -4.73 -5.14
CA SER A 166 -7.91 -6.02 -4.60
C SER A 166 -9.38 -6.30 -4.92
N THR A 167 -9.68 -7.54 -5.31
CA THR A 167 -11.06 -8.00 -5.54
C THR A 167 -11.69 -8.46 -4.24
N GLN A 168 -12.95 -8.10 -4.01
CA GLN A 168 -13.74 -8.50 -2.85
C GLN A 168 -15.02 -9.20 -3.32
N LEU A 169 -15.33 -10.34 -2.73
CA LEU A 169 -16.52 -11.16 -3.10
C LEU A 169 -17.42 -11.33 -1.87
N GLY A 170 -18.55 -10.62 -1.85
CA GLY A 170 -19.60 -10.77 -0.84
C GLY A 170 -19.28 -10.27 0.57
N ALA A 171 -18.02 -10.05 0.89
CA ALA A 171 -17.61 -9.48 2.17
C ALA A 171 -16.25 -8.78 2.07
N VAL A 172 -16.03 -7.77 2.91
CA VAL A 172 -14.77 -7.05 2.98
C VAL A 172 -14.43 -6.68 4.43
N ALA A 173 -13.18 -6.93 4.82
CA ALA A 173 -12.62 -6.35 6.03
C ALA A 173 -12.00 -5.00 5.69
N VAL A 174 -12.50 -3.93 6.31
CA VAL A 174 -12.00 -2.57 6.12
C VAL A 174 -11.27 -2.15 7.40
N THR A 175 -9.98 -1.84 7.27
CA THR A 175 -9.18 -1.36 8.40
C THR A 175 -8.43 -0.10 8.03
N GLY A 176 -8.19 0.75 9.02
CA GLY A 176 -7.47 1.99 8.82
C GLY A 176 -7.28 2.79 10.09
N ASN A 177 -6.93 4.05 9.92
CA ASN A 177 -6.80 5.01 11.00
C ASN A 177 -7.72 6.20 10.72
N ALA A 178 -8.29 6.77 11.79
CA ALA A 178 -9.15 7.93 11.68
C ALA A 178 -8.88 8.90 12.84
N GLU A 179 -8.90 10.18 12.51
CA GLU A 179 -8.87 11.30 13.44
C GLU A 179 -10.15 12.08 13.21
N VAL A 180 -11.24 11.63 13.83
CA VAL A 180 -12.60 12.16 13.62
C VAL A 180 -13.25 12.51 14.93
N TYR A 181 -14.12 13.50 14.91
CA TYR A 181 -14.89 13.91 16.07
C TYR A 181 -15.73 12.73 16.60
N ALA A 182 -15.80 12.60 17.91
CA ALA A 182 -16.45 11.48 18.60
C ALA A 182 -15.94 10.07 18.24
N GLY A 183 -14.89 9.94 17.41
CA GLY A 183 -14.33 8.63 17.03
C GLY A 183 -15.25 7.76 16.17
N ILE A 184 -16.36 8.31 15.62
CA ILE A 184 -17.34 7.53 14.86
C ILE A 184 -17.22 7.86 13.37
N LEU A 185 -17.18 6.80 12.54
CA LEU A 185 -17.20 6.93 11.09
C LEU A 185 -18.17 5.92 10.44
N GLN A 186 -18.55 6.18 9.21
CA GLN A 186 -19.36 5.27 8.40
C GLN A 186 -18.51 4.68 7.29
N VAL A 187 -18.54 3.36 7.16
CA VAL A 187 -17.98 2.62 6.04
C VAL A 187 -19.10 2.25 5.08
N SER A 188 -18.94 2.56 3.80
CA SER A 188 -19.88 2.19 2.75
C SER A 188 -19.17 1.39 1.66
N VAL A 189 -19.78 0.30 1.20
CA VAL A 189 -19.36 -0.46 0.03
C VAL A 189 -20.23 -0.02 -1.14
N LEU A 190 -19.58 0.39 -2.21
CA LEU A 190 -20.26 0.87 -3.42
C LEU A 190 -20.02 -0.10 -4.58
N SER A 191 -20.98 -0.21 -5.49
CA SER A 191 -20.77 -0.85 -6.78
C SER A 191 -19.88 0.00 -7.68
N GLN A 192 -19.48 -0.52 -8.83
CA GLN A 192 -18.73 0.25 -9.84
C GLN A 192 -19.54 1.44 -10.38
N THR A 193 -20.89 1.35 -10.36
CA THR A 193 -21.79 2.43 -10.77
C THR A 193 -22.08 3.44 -9.64
N GLY A 194 -21.50 3.26 -8.46
CA GLY A 194 -21.67 4.14 -7.29
C GLY A 194 -22.90 3.81 -6.43
N ALA A 195 -23.66 2.76 -6.73
CA ALA A 195 -24.77 2.34 -5.87
C ALA A 195 -24.25 1.77 -4.54
N VAL A 196 -24.91 2.12 -3.43
CA VAL A 196 -24.56 1.61 -2.10
C VAL A 196 -24.99 0.16 -1.96
N LEU A 197 -24.04 -0.76 -1.87
CA LEU A 197 -24.28 -2.19 -1.65
C LEU A 197 -24.45 -2.50 -0.14
N ALA A 198 -23.69 -1.84 0.69
CA ALA A 198 -23.78 -1.97 2.14
C ALA A 198 -23.17 -0.75 2.84
N LYS A 199 -23.59 -0.51 4.08
CA LYS A 199 -23.01 0.51 4.96
C LYS A 199 -23.03 0.06 6.41
N THR A 200 -22.03 0.45 7.18
CA THR A 200 -21.96 0.19 8.61
C THR A 200 -21.31 1.36 9.32
N ARG A 201 -21.67 1.57 10.59
CA ARG A 201 -20.95 2.48 11.48
C ARG A 201 -19.86 1.71 12.20
N VAL A 202 -18.75 2.36 12.46
CA VAL A 202 -17.62 1.81 13.20
C VAL A 202 -17.01 2.89 14.07
N SER A 203 -16.52 2.49 15.26
CA SER A 203 -15.78 3.37 16.14
C SER A 203 -14.28 3.18 15.95
N ALA A 204 -13.55 4.29 15.89
CA ALA A 204 -12.12 4.29 16.04
C ALA A 204 -11.75 4.08 17.52
N SER A 205 -10.54 3.62 17.78
CA SER A 205 -10.04 3.35 19.15
C SER A 205 -9.92 4.62 20.01
N CYS A 206 -9.94 5.80 19.39
CA CYS A 206 -10.03 7.10 20.07
C CYS A 206 -10.63 8.16 19.14
N ALA A 207 -11.08 9.29 19.72
CA ALA A 207 -11.60 10.45 19.01
C ALA A 207 -10.51 11.51 18.81
N ALA A 208 -10.72 12.44 17.86
CA ALA A 208 -9.83 13.58 17.65
C ALA A 208 -9.55 14.35 18.96
N PRO A 209 -8.32 14.84 19.17
CA PRO A 209 -7.20 14.91 18.22
C PRO A 209 -6.35 13.63 18.13
N CYS A 210 -6.76 12.54 18.77
CA CYS A 210 -6.11 11.25 18.66
C CYS A 210 -6.44 10.60 17.31
N ARG A 211 -5.44 9.95 16.69
CA ARG A 211 -5.61 9.15 15.48
C ARG A 211 -5.80 7.68 15.85
N GLY A 212 -7.08 7.29 16.02
CA GLY A 212 -7.47 5.93 16.38
C GLY A 212 -7.43 4.97 15.19
N TRP A 213 -7.17 3.70 15.46
CA TRP A 213 -7.39 2.64 14.48
C TRP A 213 -8.87 2.23 14.46
N TYR A 214 -9.35 1.77 13.29
CA TYR A 214 -10.68 1.19 13.16
C TYR A 214 -10.66 -0.08 12.33
N SER A 215 -11.66 -0.95 12.57
CA SER A 215 -11.87 -2.18 11.81
C SER A 215 -13.37 -2.42 11.65
N ALA A 216 -13.79 -2.68 10.42
CA ALA A 216 -15.16 -3.05 10.09
C ALA A 216 -15.16 -4.28 9.19
N PHE A 217 -16.08 -5.21 9.44
CA PHE A 217 -16.37 -6.31 8.54
C PHE A 217 -17.74 -6.06 7.91
N VAL A 218 -17.76 -5.88 6.59
CA VAL A 218 -18.97 -5.52 5.84
C VAL A 218 -19.33 -6.62 4.88
N ARG A 219 -20.51 -7.21 5.04
CA ARG A 219 -21.09 -8.14 4.07
C ARG A 219 -21.96 -7.39 3.07
N PHE A 220 -21.91 -7.78 1.82
CA PHE A 220 -22.68 -7.18 0.75
C PHE A 220 -23.04 -8.23 -0.31
N ASN A 221 -24.16 -8.03 -0.99
CA ASN A 221 -24.54 -8.87 -2.10
C ASN A 221 -23.93 -8.31 -3.39
N VAL A 222 -23.12 -9.10 -4.09
CA VAL A 222 -22.79 -8.86 -5.49
C VAL A 222 -24.00 -9.31 -6.26
N GLY A 223 -24.93 -8.39 -6.56
CA GLY A 223 -26.07 -8.69 -7.41
C GLY A 223 -25.57 -9.26 -8.74
N GLN A 224 -26.32 -10.21 -9.30
CA GLN A 224 -26.08 -10.65 -10.67
C GLN A 224 -26.20 -9.42 -11.57
N GLN A 225 -25.08 -9.00 -12.15
CA GLN A 225 -25.04 -7.97 -13.19
C GLN A 225 -25.32 -8.59 -14.54
#